data_0304bc757bef459961cf1bd348a89233
#
_entry.id   0304bc757bef459961cf1bd348a89233
#
_cell.length_a   1.000
_cell.length_b   1.000
_cell.length_c   1.000
_cell.angle_alpha   90.00
_cell.angle_beta   90.00
_cell.angle_gamma   90.00
#
_symmetry.space_group_name_H-M   'P 1'
#
loop_
_entity.id
_entity.type
_entity.pdbx_description
1 polymer ?
#
loop_
_entity_poly.entity_id
_entity_poly.type
_entity_poly.pdbx_seq_one_letter_code
_entity_poly.pdbx_strand_id
1 'polypeptide(L)'
;MTRSDGYSFSSILVHWLAAILVVSLFFTHEGERGSAAYIFHVSGGAIAGLFLLWRVWHRMRRGMPDATDQWAVFNLAAWLVHRALLAAIAVVVVSGYLLPWSLGQELDVFGLGIPSPMGANRALHEIVERVHDIAGHLFIPLAALHLVGAVKHLVFDRRGAGLRMFRPASGGR
;
A
#
# COMPACT_ATOMS: atom_id res chain seq x y z
N MET A 1 32.47 -2.91 -8.29
CA MET A 1 31.18 -2.34 -8.69
C MET A 1 30.57 -1.70 -7.44
N THR A 2 30.67 -0.40 -7.28
CA THR A 2 30.06 0.36 -6.18
C THR A 2 28.56 0.36 -6.39
N ARG A 3 27.81 -0.42 -5.55
CA ARG A 3 26.35 -0.32 -5.49
C ARG A 3 26.00 1.12 -5.13
N SER A 4 25.25 1.79 -5.99
CA SER A 4 24.70 3.11 -5.69
C SER A 4 23.83 3.01 -4.43
N ASP A 5 24.22 3.68 -3.36
CA ASP A 5 23.61 3.60 -2.02
C ASP A 5 22.22 4.28 -1.91
N GLY A 6 21.44 4.36 -2.98
CA GLY A 6 20.16 5.04 -2.99
C GLY A 6 19.10 4.40 -3.90
N TYR A 7 17.88 4.90 -3.78
CA TYR A 7 16.79 4.51 -4.67
C TYR A 7 16.79 5.35 -5.95
N SER A 8 16.33 4.75 -7.06
CA SER A 8 16.11 5.51 -8.30
C SER A 8 14.97 6.53 -8.09
N PHE A 9 15.00 7.62 -8.86
CA PHE A 9 13.94 8.63 -8.83
C PHE A 9 12.56 8.01 -9.05
N SER A 10 12.43 7.08 -9.99
CA SER A 10 11.18 6.36 -10.24
C SER A 10 10.69 5.55 -9.02
N SER A 11 11.59 4.92 -8.27
CA SER A 11 11.21 4.19 -7.04
C SER A 11 10.69 5.11 -5.96
N ILE A 12 11.28 6.30 -5.83
CA ILE A 12 10.85 7.34 -4.89
C ILE A 12 9.47 7.86 -5.29
N LEU A 13 9.29 8.23 -6.57
CA LEU A 13 8.02 8.73 -7.10
C LEU A 13 6.88 7.72 -6.90
N VAL A 14 7.11 6.46 -7.26
CA VAL A 14 6.15 5.36 -7.07
C VAL A 14 5.81 5.15 -5.59
N HIS A 15 6.79 5.34 -4.69
CA HIS A 15 6.55 5.23 -3.25
C HIS A 15 5.59 6.32 -2.76
N TRP A 16 5.87 7.56 -3.07
CA TRP A 16 5.06 8.68 -2.62
C TRP A 16 3.67 8.69 -3.25
N LEU A 17 3.57 8.35 -4.54
CA LEU A 17 2.27 8.20 -5.19
C LEU A 17 1.42 7.12 -4.50
N ALA A 18 1.99 5.95 -4.20
CA ALA A 18 1.28 4.92 -3.48
C ALA A 18 0.88 5.35 -2.06
N ALA A 19 1.74 6.07 -1.34
CA ALA A 19 1.43 6.58 -0.01
C ALA A 19 0.25 7.57 -0.04
N ILE A 20 0.26 8.52 -0.99
CA ILE A 20 -0.82 9.49 -1.16
C ILE A 20 -2.14 8.76 -1.50
N LEU A 21 -2.12 7.81 -2.43
CA LEU A 21 -3.31 7.06 -2.82
C LEU A 21 -3.89 6.29 -1.64
N VAL A 22 -3.08 5.54 -0.90
CA VAL A 22 -3.56 4.75 0.24
C VAL A 22 -4.10 5.63 1.35
N VAL A 23 -3.43 6.75 1.67
CA VAL A 23 -3.92 7.72 2.68
C VAL A 23 -5.24 8.34 2.23
N SER A 24 -5.35 8.77 0.97
CA SER A 24 -6.60 9.35 0.44
C SER A 24 -7.75 8.35 0.47
N LEU A 25 -7.51 7.11 0.08
CA LEU A 25 -8.52 6.04 0.13
C LEU A 25 -8.92 5.73 1.56
N PHE A 26 -7.98 5.75 2.51
CA PHE A 26 -8.30 5.56 3.91
C PHE A 26 -9.24 6.65 4.44
N PHE A 27 -8.98 7.92 4.18
CA PHE A 27 -9.85 9.03 4.65
C PHE A 27 -11.23 9.09 3.97
N THR A 28 -11.43 8.38 2.88
CA THR A 28 -12.69 8.36 2.13
C THR A 28 -13.53 7.10 2.34
N HIS A 29 -13.05 6.13 3.15
CA HIS A 29 -13.73 4.83 3.31
C HIS A 29 -15.07 4.91 4.04
N GLU A 30 -15.25 5.87 4.97
CA GLU A 30 -16.50 6.09 5.71
C GLU A 30 -17.50 6.99 4.96
N GLY A 31 -17.27 7.28 3.70
CA GLY A 31 -18.18 8.09 2.89
C GLY A 31 -19.55 7.45 2.76
N GLU A 32 -20.61 8.22 2.96
CA GLU A 32 -21.99 7.76 2.71
C GLU A 32 -22.16 7.32 1.25
N ARG A 33 -22.95 6.28 1.02
CA ARG A 33 -23.21 5.78 -0.34
C ARG A 33 -23.72 6.89 -1.25
N GLY A 34 -23.07 7.04 -2.40
CA GLY A 34 -23.37 8.09 -3.38
C GLY A 34 -22.70 9.44 -3.11
N SER A 35 -22.02 9.61 -1.98
CA SER A 35 -21.20 10.80 -1.74
C SER A 35 -19.94 10.79 -2.61
N ALA A 36 -19.33 11.97 -2.81
CA ALA A 36 -18.07 12.10 -3.52
C ALA A 36 -16.95 11.28 -2.86
N ALA A 37 -16.93 11.19 -1.53
CA ALA A 37 -15.97 10.37 -0.78
C ALA A 37 -16.16 8.87 -1.09
N TYR A 38 -17.39 8.38 -1.07
CA TYR A 38 -17.70 7.00 -1.41
C TYR A 38 -17.32 6.65 -2.86
N ILE A 39 -17.71 7.52 -3.81
CA ILE A 39 -17.37 7.33 -5.24
C ILE A 39 -15.85 7.31 -5.41
N PHE A 40 -15.14 8.22 -4.77
CA PHE A 40 -13.68 8.24 -4.81
C PHE A 40 -13.08 6.98 -4.20
N HIS A 41 -13.60 6.49 -3.05
CA HIS A 41 -13.10 5.28 -2.41
C HIS A 41 -13.29 4.05 -3.31
N VAL A 42 -14.50 3.83 -3.85
CA VAL A 42 -14.81 2.65 -4.66
C VAL A 42 -14.15 2.74 -6.04
N SER A 43 -14.46 3.78 -6.80
CA SER A 43 -14.00 3.91 -8.18
C SER A 43 -12.51 4.28 -8.26
N GLY A 44 -12.06 5.20 -7.41
CA GLY A 44 -10.65 5.55 -7.28
C GLY A 44 -9.83 4.38 -6.74
N GLY A 45 -10.38 3.65 -5.77
CA GLY A 45 -9.78 2.44 -5.21
C GLY A 45 -9.64 1.32 -6.23
N ALA A 46 -10.62 1.16 -7.13
CA ALA A 46 -10.54 0.18 -8.21
C ALA A 46 -9.36 0.48 -9.17
N ILE A 47 -9.19 1.73 -9.58
CA ILE A 47 -8.07 2.12 -10.45
C ILE A 47 -6.74 2.07 -9.71
N ALA A 48 -6.67 2.69 -8.53
CA ALA A 48 -5.46 2.71 -7.70
C ALA A 48 -5.04 1.30 -7.28
N GLY A 49 -6.00 0.40 -7.08
CA GLY A 49 -5.76 -0.99 -6.69
C GLY A 49 -4.88 -1.74 -7.68
N LEU A 50 -5.07 -1.56 -8.98
CA LEU A 50 -4.22 -2.18 -10.01
C LEU A 50 -2.76 -1.70 -9.87
N PHE A 51 -2.57 -0.39 -9.68
CA PHE A 51 -1.25 0.19 -9.46
C PHE A 51 -0.63 -0.31 -8.14
N LEU A 52 -1.40 -0.40 -7.07
CA LEU A 52 -0.93 -0.85 -5.77
C LEU A 52 -0.54 -2.34 -5.80
N LEU A 53 -1.32 -3.20 -6.45
CA LEU A 53 -0.99 -4.62 -6.64
C LEU A 53 0.28 -4.80 -7.49
N TRP A 54 0.41 -4.03 -8.58
CA TRP A 54 1.64 -4.01 -9.36
C TRP A 54 2.84 -3.60 -8.49
N ARG A 55 2.69 -2.56 -7.66
CA ARG A 55 3.73 -2.12 -6.74
C ARG A 55 4.11 -3.19 -5.72
N VAL A 56 3.11 -3.87 -5.11
CA VAL A 56 3.35 -4.99 -4.18
C VAL A 56 4.18 -6.06 -4.86
N TRP A 57 3.73 -6.54 -6.02
CA TRP A 57 4.43 -7.55 -6.81
C TRP A 57 5.86 -7.13 -7.17
N HIS A 58 6.03 -5.90 -7.68
CA HIS A 58 7.34 -5.36 -8.03
C HIS A 58 8.29 -5.30 -6.84
N ARG A 59 7.78 -4.88 -5.67
CA ARG A 59 8.58 -4.77 -4.44
C ARG A 59 8.96 -6.15 -3.87
N MET A 60 8.05 -7.10 -3.94
CA MET A 60 8.31 -8.47 -3.52
C MET A 60 9.43 -9.12 -4.36
N ARG A 61 9.47 -8.84 -5.67
CA ARG A 61 10.50 -9.40 -6.55
C ARG A 61 11.88 -8.76 -6.37
N ARG A 62 11.94 -7.45 -6.10
CA ARG A 62 13.23 -6.73 -5.97
C ARG A 62 13.86 -6.80 -4.58
N GLY A 63 13.12 -7.20 -3.58
CA GLY A 63 13.59 -7.20 -2.19
C GLY A 63 13.79 -5.79 -1.63
N MET A 64 14.29 -5.71 -0.41
CA MET A 64 14.63 -4.47 0.27
C MET A 64 16.14 -4.47 0.55
N PRO A 65 16.84 -3.36 0.27
CA PRO A 65 18.24 -3.24 0.68
C PRO A 65 18.31 -3.20 2.21
N ASP A 66 19.20 -4.01 2.77
CA ASP A 66 19.48 -3.99 4.21
C ASP A 66 20.17 -2.69 4.60
N ALA A 67 19.83 -2.16 5.77
CA ALA A 67 20.59 -1.10 6.40
C ALA A 67 21.78 -1.74 7.13
N THR A 68 22.95 -1.66 6.54
CA THR A 68 24.17 -2.38 6.99
C THR A 68 24.71 -1.94 8.34
N ASP A 69 24.25 -0.82 8.90
CA ASP A 69 24.85 -0.18 10.07
C ASP A 69 23.99 -0.19 11.33
N GLN A 70 22.93 -1.00 11.37
CA GLN A 70 22.07 -1.09 12.55
C GLN A 70 22.02 -2.53 13.10
N TRP A 71 21.59 -2.63 14.36
CA TRP A 71 21.45 -3.91 15.03
C TRP A 71 20.46 -4.82 14.28
N ALA A 72 20.74 -6.11 14.25
CA ALA A 72 19.95 -7.10 13.53
C ALA A 72 18.44 -7.06 13.89
N VAL A 73 18.11 -6.74 15.15
CA VAL A 73 16.71 -6.60 15.61
C VAL A 73 15.97 -5.48 14.88
N PHE A 74 16.62 -4.35 14.59
CA PHE A 74 15.97 -3.26 13.86
C PHE A 74 15.79 -3.58 12.37
N ASN A 75 16.73 -4.32 11.78
CA ASN A 75 16.61 -4.81 10.41
C ASN A 75 15.44 -5.80 10.30
N LEU A 76 15.31 -6.73 11.28
CA LEU A 76 14.18 -7.66 11.33
C LEU A 76 12.85 -6.92 11.49
N ALA A 77 12.77 -5.96 12.42
CA ALA A 77 11.56 -5.16 12.64
C ALA A 77 11.17 -4.39 11.37
N ALA A 78 12.13 -3.73 10.72
CA ALA A 78 11.88 -3.02 9.46
C ALA A 78 11.39 -3.98 8.36
N TRP A 79 12.00 -5.15 8.23
CA TRP A 79 11.60 -6.18 7.28
C TRP A 79 10.15 -6.64 7.53
N LEU A 80 9.80 -6.94 8.80
CA LEU A 80 8.46 -7.37 9.19
C LEU A 80 7.42 -6.30 8.88
N VAL A 81 7.66 -5.03 9.27
CA VAL A 81 6.74 -3.92 9.02
C VAL A 81 6.51 -3.70 7.52
N HIS A 82 7.56 -3.72 6.72
CA HIS A 82 7.42 -3.56 5.27
C HIS A 82 6.64 -4.73 4.64
N ARG A 83 6.88 -5.97 5.07
CA ARG A 83 6.15 -7.14 4.57
C ARG A 83 4.69 -7.10 4.98
N ALA A 84 4.42 -6.71 6.23
CA ALA A 84 3.06 -6.56 6.74
C ALA A 84 2.28 -5.46 5.98
N LEU A 85 2.91 -4.31 5.70
CA LEU A 85 2.32 -3.25 4.87
C LEU A 85 1.99 -3.73 3.45
N LEU A 86 2.91 -4.44 2.78
CA LEU A 86 2.64 -4.99 1.45
C LEU A 86 1.51 -6.01 1.47
N ALA A 87 1.47 -6.88 2.48
CA ALA A 87 0.40 -7.85 2.65
C ALA A 87 -0.95 -7.17 2.92
N ALA A 88 -0.99 -6.17 3.82
CA ALA A 88 -2.20 -5.41 4.12
C ALA A 88 -2.74 -4.71 2.87
N ILE A 89 -1.90 -4.06 2.06
CA ILE A 89 -2.31 -3.45 0.78
C ILE A 89 -2.89 -4.50 -0.16
N ALA A 90 -2.24 -5.65 -0.32
CA ALA A 90 -2.73 -6.70 -1.21
C ALA A 90 -4.09 -7.23 -0.76
N VAL A 91 -4.26 -7.48 0.54
CA VAL A 91 -5.51 -7.96 1.13
C VAL A 91 -6.64 -6.94 0.98
N VAL A 92 -6.38 -5.67 1.31
CA VAL A 92 -7.38 -4.59 1.17
C VAL A 92 -7.82 -4.42 -0.27
N VAL A 93 -6.89 -4.41 -1.22
CA VAL A 93 -7.24 -4.23 -2.64
C VAL A 93 -8.04 -5.41 -3.17
N VAL A 94 -7.58 -6.64 -2.93
CA VAL A 94 -8.28 -7.84 -3.41
C VAL A 94 -9.67 -7.96 -2.78
N SER A 95 -9.78 -7.76 -1.46
CA SER A 95 -11.09 -7.77 -0.79
C SER A 95 -11.99 -6.64 -1.27
N GLY A 96 -11.45 -5.45 -1.57
CA GLY A 96 -12.22 -4.34 -2.14
C GLY A 96 -12.88 -4.66 -3.49
N TYR A 97 -12.20 -5.38 -4.38
CA TYR A 97 -12.80 -5.88 -5.62
C TYR A 97 -13.87 -6.93 -5.34
N LEU A 98 -13.64 -7.81 -4.38
CA LEU A 98 -14.56 -8.89 -4.05
C LEU A 98 -15.84 -8.40 -3.35
N LEU A 99 -15.84 -7.22 -2.70
CA LEU A 99 -17.01 -6.71 -1.99
C LEU A 99 -18.28 -6.65 -2.86
N PRO A 100 -18.33 -5.89 -3.98
CA PRO A 100 -19.50 -5.88 -4.84
C PRO A 100 -19.72 -7.23 -5.53
N TRP A 101 -18.67 -7.88 -5.98
CA TRP A 101 -18.77 -9.15 -6.71
C TRP A 101 -19.32 -10.30 -5.86
N SER A 102 -19.04 -10.34 -4.56
CA SER A 102 -19.61 -11.35 -3.65
C SER A 102 -21.12 -11.23 -3.48
N LEU A 103 -21.69 -10.07 -3.77
CA LEU A 103 -23.15 -9.85 -3.85
C LEU A 103 -23.72 -10.01 -5.26
N GLY A 104 -22.90 -10.43 -6.24
CA GLY A 104 -23.30 -10.49 -7.64
C GLY A 104 -23.54 -9.12 -8.28
N GLN A 105 -23.04 -8.04 -7.62
CA GLN A 105 -23.17 -6.66 -8.09
C GLN A 105 -21.98 -6.28 -8.98
N GLU A 106 -22.20 -5.31 -9.84
CA GLU A 106 -21.14 -4.70 -10.63
C GLU A 106 -20.21 -3.86 -9.74
N LEU A 107 -18.93 -3.84 -10.07
CA LEU A 107 -17.98 -2.89 -9.53
C LEU A 107 -18.08 -1.60 -10.35
N ASP A 108 -18.61 -0.54 -9.74
CA ASP A 108 -18.73 0.76 -10.39
C ASP A 108 -17.36 1.47 -10.39
N VAL A 109 -16.92 1.83 -11.59
CA VAL A 109 -15.69 2.63 -11.81
C VAL A 109 -16.09 3.91 -12.54
N PHE A 110 -16.50 4.93 -11.79
CA PHE A 110 -16.97 6.21 -12.31
C PHE A 110 -18.10 6.08 -13.36
N GLY A 111 -19.09 5.23 -13.10
CA GLY A 111 -20.21 4.95 -14.00
C GLY A 111 -19.96 3.85 -15.02
N LEU A 112 -18.76 3.28 -15.07
CA LEU A 112 -18.49 2.06 -15.82
C LEU A 112 -18.68 0.84 -14.92
N GLY A 113 -19.77 0.10 -15.12
CA GLY A 113 -20.04 -1.13 -14.39
C GLY A 113 -19.20 -2.29 -14.89
N ILE A 114 -18.30 -2.83 -14.04
CA ILE A 114 -17.57 -4.05 -14.31
C ILE A 114 -18.37 -5.22 -13.74
N PRO A 115 -18.89 -6.13 -14.58
CA PRO A 115 -19.80 -7.18 -14.12
C PRO A 115 -19.12 -8.13 -13.14
N SER A 116 -19.92 -8.67 -12.21
CA SER A 116 -19.44 -9.69 -11.28
C SER A 116 -19.08 -10.99 -12.03
N PRO A 117 -17.90 -11.57 -11.79
CA PRO A 117 -17.55 -12.88 -12.31
C PRO A 117 -18.23 -14.03 -11.54
N MET A 118 -18.99 -13.74 -10.49
CA MET A 118 -19.63 -14.74 -9.63
C MET A 118 -21.05 -14.36 -9.28
N GLY A 119 -21.86 -15.35 -8.87
CA GLY A 119 -23.20 -15.13 -8.32
C GLY A 119 -23.15 -14.60 -6.88
N ALA A 120 -24.30 -14.09 -6.41
CA ALA A 120 -24.43 -13.59 -5.05
C ALA A 120 -24.21 -14.71 -4.01
N ASN A 121 -23.32 -14.44 -3.05
CA ASN A 121 -23.02 -15.32 -1.91
C ASN A 121 -22.84 -14.46 -0.65
N ARG A 122 -23.90 -14.40 0.17
CA ARG A 122 -23.91 -13.56 1.36
C ARG A 122 -22.88 -13.97 2.41
N ALA A 123 -22.68 -15.27 2.61
CA ALA A 123 -21.68 -15.76 3.58
C ALA A 123 -20.26 -15.35 3.16
N LEU A 124 -19.95 -15.43 1.87
CA LEU A 124 -18.68 -14.94 1.33
C LEU A 124 -18.56 -13.42 1.53
N HIS A 125 -19.64 -12.66 1.26
CA HIS A 125 -19.64 -11.21 1.42
C HIS A 125 -19.28 -10.79 2.86
N GLU A 126 -19.91 -11.40 3.86
CA GLU A 126 -19.65 -11.10 5.27
C GLU A 126 -18.19 -11.37 5.69
N ILE A 127 -17.58 -12.40 5.12
CA ILE A 127 -16.15 -12.69 5.33
C ILE A 127 -15.28 -11.63 4.66
N VAL A 128 -15.57 -11.31 3.41
CA VAL A 128 -14.78 -10.35 2.60
C VAL A 128 -14.86 -8.95 3.21
N GLU A 129 -16.05 -8.53 3.65
CA GLU A 129 -16.28 -7.24 4.32
C GLU A 129 -15.42 -7.14 5.59
N ARG A 130 -15.49 -8.16 6.45
CA ARG A 130 -14.68 -8.20 7.68
C ARG A 130 -13.17 -8.18 7.39
N VAL A 131 -12.74 -8.91 6.38
CA VAL A 131 -11.31 -8.95 5.97
C VAL A 131 -10.87 -7.58 5.46
N HIS A 132 -11.71 -6.91 4.64
CA HIS A 132 -11.41 -5.57 4.13
C HIS A 132 -11.28 -4.54 5.26
N ASP A 133 -12.24 -4.55 6.18
CA ASP A 133 -12.29 -3.65 7.33
C ASP A 133 -11.07 -3.86 8.25
N ILE A 134 -10.82 -5.09 8.69
CA ILE A 134 -9.68 -5.41 9.56
C ILE A 134 -8.35 -5.03 8.90
N ALA A 135 -8.17 -5.37 7.62
CA ALA A 135 -6.92 -5.09 6.92
C ALA A 135 -6.72 -3.57 6.70
N GLY A 136 -7.79 -2.82 6.43
CA GLY A 136 -7.78 -1.35 6.34
C GLY A 136 -7.38 -0.69 7.65
N HIS A 137 -7.99 -1.11 8.77
CA HIS A 137 -7.66 -0.57 10.09
C HIS A 137 -6.26 -1.00 10.58
N LEU A 138 -5.83 -2.23 10.29
CA LEU A 138 -4.48 -2.70 10.63
C LEU A 138 -3.39 -1.93 9.87
N PHE A 139 -3.71 -1.37 8.71
CA PHE A 139 -2.78 -0.56 7.94
C PHE A 139 -2.29 0.67 8.72
N ILE A 140 -3.14 1.30 9.57
CA ILE A 140 -2.80 2.53 10.32
C ILE A 140 -1.62 2.31 11.27
N PRO A 141 -1.67 1.36 12.24
CA PRO A 141 -0.56 1.14 13.15
C PRO A 141 0.70 0.68 12.41
N LEU A 142 0.56 -0.08 11.31
CA LEU A 142 1.71 -0.47 10.49
C LEU A 142 2.35 0.74 9.79
N ALA A 143 1.54 1.65 9.25
CA ALA A 143 2.02 2.90 8.65
C ALA A 143 2.67 3.81 9.69
N ALA A 144 2.11 3.91 10.90
CA ALA A 144 2.71 4.65 12.00
C ALA A 144 4.08 4.08 12.40
N LEU A 145 4.19 2.75 12.54
CA LEU A 145 5.48 2.08 12.81
C LEU A 145 6.50 2.31 11.69
N HIS A 146 6.05 2.27 10.43
CA HIS A 146 6.90 2.58 9.28
C HIS A 146 7.40 4.03 9.33
N LEU A 147 6.52 4.99 9.64
CA LEU A 147 6.89 6.40 9.77
C LEU A 147 7.87 6.63 10.91
N VAL A 148 7.65 6.02 12.09
CA VAL A 148 8.56 6.07 13.23
C VAL A 148 9.94 5.53 12.85
N GLY A 149 9.99 4.40 12.14
CA GLY A 149 11.24 3.86 11.60
C GLY A 149 11.94 4.83 10.63
N ALA A 150 11.19 5.48 9.74
CA ALA A 150 11.73 6.47 8.81
C ALA A 150 12.28 7.70 9.54
N VAL A 151 11.58 8.21 10.56
CA VAL A 151 12.04 9.34 11.41
C VAL A 151 13.29 8.94 12.19
N LYS A 152 13.32 7.73 12.76
CA LYS A 152 14.52 7.21 13.43
C LYS A 152 15.75 7.22 12.50
N HIS A 153 15.57 6.75 11.26
CA HIS A 153 16.63 6.77 10.26
C HIS A 153 17.04 8.19 9.83
N LEU A 154 16.09 9.12 9.81
CA LEU A 154 16.38 10.52 9.46
C LEU A 154 17.18 11.24 10.54
N VAL A 155 16.85 10.97 11.82
CA VAL A 155 17.41 11.72 12.97
C VAL A 155 18.71 11.09 13.49
N PHE A 156 18.76 9.76 13.56
CA PHE A 156 19.83 9.04 14.26
C PHE A 156 20.86 8.38 13.35
N ASP A 157 20.54 8.13 12.07
CA ASP A 157 21.49 7.45 11.19
C ASP A 157 22.41 8.44 10.49
N ARG A 158 23.67 8.47 10.92
CA ARG A 158 24.73 9.38 10.40
C ARG A 158 25.01 9.24 8.89
N ARG A 159 24.65 8.13 8.26
CA ARG A 159 24.88 7.86 6.82
C ARG A 159 23.69 8.20 5.91
N GLY A 160 22.71 8.95 6.39
CA GLY A 160 21.63 9.48 5.55
C GLY A 160 20.67 8.42 5.00
N ALA A 161 20.54 7.25 5.65
CA ALA A 161 19.61 6.21 5.22
C ALA A 161 18.17 6.71 5.13
N GLY A 162 17.76 7.60 6.04
CA GLY A 162 16.44 8.25 6.01
C GLY A 162 16.24 9.17 4.80
N LEU A 163 17.31 9.74 4.24
CA LEU A 163 17.23 10.64 3.07
C LEU A 163 17.12 9.89 1.74
N ARG A 164 17.28 8.56 1.72
CA ARG A 164 17.21 7.75 0.49
C ARG A 164 15.84 7.83 -0.20
N MET A 165 14.76 8.15 0.53
CA MET A 165 13.42 8.33 -0.01
C MET A 165 13.09 9.78 -0.41
N PHE A 166 14.02 10.72 -0.17
CA PHE A 166 13.87 12.12 -0.55
C PHE A 166 14.88 12.54 -1.61
N ARG A 167 16.03 11.84 -1.70
CA ARG A 167 17.09 12.17 -2.68
C ARG A 167 17.43 10.93 -3.50
N PRO A 168 17.29 10.99 -4.82
CA PRO A 168 17.72 9.90 -5.68
C PRO A 168 19.23 9.69 -5.56
N ALA A 169 19.69 8.44 -5.75
CA ALA A 169 21.09 8.15 -5.89
C ALA A 169 21.66 9.03 -7.02
N SER A 170 22.73 9.76 -6.75
CA SER A 170 23.47 10.46 -7.80
C SER A 170 23.99 9.41 -8.77
N GLY A 171 23.41 9.37 -9.97
CA GLY A 171 23.87 8.49 -11.04
C GLY A 171 25.30 8.84 -11.35
N GLY A 172 26.24 7.95 -11.02
CA GLY A 172 27.56 7.96 -11.62
C GLY A 172 27.34 7.82 -13.13
N ARG A 173 27.73 8.83 -13.87
CA ARG A 173 27.86 8.79 -15.35
C ARG A 173 28.98 7.83 -15.71
#